data_3bdea8e195ecbf5f59216c9906aa5e22
#
_entry.id   3bdea8e195ecbf5f59216c9906aa5e22
#
_cell.length_a   1.000
_cell.length_b   1.000
_cell.length_c   1.000
_cell.angle_alpha   90.00
_cell.angle_beta   90.00
_cell.angle_gamma   90.00
#
_symmetry.space_group_name_H-M   'P 1'
#
loop_
_entity.id
_entity.type
_entity.pdbx_description
1 polymer ?
#
loop_
_entity_poly.entity_id
_entity_poly.type
_entity_poly.pdbx_seq_one_letter_code
_entity_poly.pdbx_strand_id
1 'polypeptide(L)'
;MPSATPNRGYPYPLYQAATKDFPAASSALATAVDSDVGALQSYIDGAYRRPSARIATAAGQSIPASTTTAITWVGGTTDYAYGITPNLVAGGGLTLTQAGIYLISAYVTLTAPGSGLTFGMSLYLNSSKTAIPSVSRVSVRAHPTQDTWLSVSGLHYNDGVGNDNISLTVWQNSAGARTMGFKQMSATKLSTTVGGS
;
A
#
# COMPACT_ATOMS: atom_id res chain seq x y z
N MET A 1 7.07 8.00 -50.04
CA MET A 1 6.75 7.88 -48.61
C MET A 1 7.00 6.44 -48.20
N PRO A 2 7.60 6.17 -47.04
CA PRO A 2 7.67 4.80 -46.54
C PRO A 2 6.25 4.29 -46.27
N SER A 3 6.06 3.02 -46.56
CA SER A 3 4.80 2.32 -46.17
C SER A 3 4.87 1.84 -44.74
N ALA A 4 3.77 1.49 -44.16
CA ALA A 4 3.67 1.01 -42.77
C ALA A 4 3.24 -0.44 -42.71
N THR A 5 3.64 -1.16 -41.65
CA THR A 5 3.19 -2.53 -41.42
C THR A 5 1.70 -2.58 -41.10
N PRO A 6 0.94 -3.58 -41.58
CA PRO A 6 -0.52 -3.62 -41.38
C PRO A 6 -0.98 -3.60 -39.94
N ASN A 7 -0.24 -4.24 -39.03
CA ASN A 7 -0.67 -4.44 -37.63
C ASN A 7 -0.16 -3.40 -36.64
N ARG A 8 0.99 -2.74 -36.92
CA ARG A 8 1.62 -1.80 -35.99
C ARG A 8 1.95 -0.45 -36.61
N GLY A 9 1.76 -0.30 -37.90
CA GLY A 9 2.06 0.96 -38.60
C GLY A 9 3.55 1.31 -38.67
N TYR A 10 4.44 0.36 -38.43
CA TYR A 10 5.87 0.63 -38.55
C TYR A 10 6.25 1.04 -39.98
N PRO A 11 7.00 2.12 -40.12
CA PRO A 11 7.46 2.55 -41.46
C PRO A 11 8.44 1.51 -42.01
N TYR A 12 8.25 1.13 -43.24
CA TYR A 12 9.21 0.29 -43.98
C TYR A 12 9.54 0.91 -45.35
N PRO A 13 10.75 0.77 -45.84
CA PRO A 13 11.11 1.27 -47.13
C PRO A 13 10.39 0.50 -48.25
N LEU A 14 9.80 1.22 -49.20
CA LEU A 14 9.28 0.60 -50.41
C LEU A 14 10.45 0.08 -51.24
N TYR A 15 10.24 -1.08 -51.90
CA TYR A 15 11.26 -1.71 -52.74
C TYR A 15 11.85 -0.78 -53.83
N GLN A 16 11.10 0.26 -54.21
CA GLN A 16 11.53 1.28 -55.18
C GLN A 16 12.02 2.59 -54.55
N ALA A 17 12.14 2.63 -53.20
CA ALA A 17 12.69 3.81 -52.56
C ALA A 17 14.14 4.00 -52.95
N ALA A 18 14.51 5.24 -53.33
CA ALA A 18 15.90 5.55 -53.65
C ALA A 18 16.80 5.24 -52.45
N THR A 19 18.00 4.70 -52.69
CA THR A 19 18.95 4.33 -51.63
C THR A 19 19.26 5.46 -50.67
N LYS A 20 19.09 6.70 -51.07
CA LYS A 20 19.23 7.89 -50.20
C LYS A 20 18.18 7.99 -49.09
N ASP A 21 17.04 7.38 -49.26
CA ASP A 21 15.93 7.43 -48.28
C ASP A 21 16.00 6.28 -47.25
N PHE A 22 16.86 5.29 -47.52
CA PHE A 22 17.01 4.12 -46.64
C PHE A 22 17.46 4.48 -45.21
N PRO A 23 18.43 5.37 -44.97
CA PRO A 23 18.83 5.78 -43.65
C PRO A 23 17.68 6.45 -42.85
N ALA A 24 16.90 7.30 -43.52
CA ALA A 24 15.75 7.95 -42.89
C ALA A 24 14.64 6.97 -42.54
N ALA A 25 14.34 6.02 -43.42
CA ALA A 25 13.35 4.97 -43.17
C ALA A 25 13.78 4.02 -42.05
N SER A 26 15.06 3.63 -41.98
CA SER A 26 15.58 2.78 -40.90
C SER A 26 15.62 3.50 -39.55
N SER A 27 15.95 4.80 -39.53
CA SER A 27 15.88 5.62 -38.32
C SER A 27 14.44 5.76 -37.80
N ALA A 28 13.48 6.00 -38.69
CA ALA A 28 12.07 6.08 -38.33
C ALA A 28 11.54 4.76 -37.79
N LEU A 29 11.96 3.64 -38.38
CA LEU A 29 11.61 2.30 -37.87
C LEU A 29 12.19 2.06 -36.45
N ALA A 30 13.47 2.36 -36.25
CA ALA A 30 14.13 2.22 -34.96
C ALA A 30 13.42 3.06 -33.90
N THR A 31 13.10 4.33 -34.20
CA THR A 31 12.36 5.19 -33.24
C THR A 31 10.97 4.64 -32.91
N ALA A 32 10.26 4.10 -33.90
CA ALA A 32 8.93 3.51 -33.67
C ALA A 32 9.02 2.24 -32.80
N VAL A 33 10.04 1.40 -33.01
CA VAL A 33 10.28 0.20 -32.18
C VAL A 33 10.66 0.59 -30.76
N ASP A 34 11.54 1.56 -30.56
CA ASP A 34 11.93 2.04 -29.24
C ASP A 34 10.72 2.60 -28.46
N SER A 35 9.84 3.34 -29.15
CA SER A 35 8.60 3.84 -28.55
C SER A 35 7.68 2.72 -28.09
N ASP A 36 7.49 1.68 -28.93
CA ASP A 36 6.64 0.52 -28.57
C ASP A 36 7.25 -0.31 -27.45
N VAL A 37 8.56 -0.50 -27.44
CA VAL A 37 9.27 -1.17 -26.33
C VAL A 37 9.11 -0.39 -25.04
N GLY A 38 9.24 0.93 -25.06
CA GLY A 38 9.00 1.80 -23.91
C GLY A 38 7.57 1.71 -23.39
N ALA A 39 6.58 1.68 -24.27
CA ALA A 39 5.17 1.51 -23.90
C ALA A 39 4.90 0.13 -23.29
N LEU A 40 5.48 -0.94 -23.85
CA LEU A 40 5.38 -2.29 -23.30
C LEU A 40 6.06 -2.40 -21.93
N GLN A 41 7.23 -1.79 -21.75
CA GLN A 41 7.91 -1.75 -20.47
C GLN A 41 7.07 -1.03 -19.42
N SER A 42 6.48 0.12 -19.76
CA SER A 42 5.57 0.85 -18.87
C SER A 42 4.34 0.03 -18.49
N TYR A 43 3.77 -0.72 -19.44
CA TYR A 43 2.64 -1.62 -19.18
C TYR A 43 3.03 -2.77 -18.25
N ILE A 44 4.19 -3.39 -18.49
CA ILE A 44 4.73 -4.47 -17.64
C ILE A 44 4.98 -3.93 -16.23
N ASP A 45 5.65 -2.79 -16.08
CA ASP A 45 5.92 -2.17 -14.80
C ASP A 45 4.61 -1.83 -14.06
N GLY A 46 3.61 -1.31 -14.75
CA GLY A 46 2.29 -1.05 -14.19
C GLY A 46 1.53 -2.30 -13.76
N ALA A 47 1.69 -3.41 -14.48
CA ALA A 47 1.02 -4.67 -14.19
C ALA A 47 1.71 -5.46 -13.06
N TYR A 48 3.05 -5.45 -13.00
CA TYR A 48 3.84 -6.26 -12.07
C TYR A 48 4.37 -5.49 -10.87
N ARG A 49 4.59 -4.17 -10.98
CA ARG A 49 5.03 -3.30 -9.89
C ARG A 49 3.89 -2.49 -9.31
N ARG A 50 2.91 -3.18 -8.73
CA ARG A 50 1.81 -2.50 -8.04
C ARG A 50 2.33 -1.76 -6.82
N PRO A 51 1.90 -0.50 -6.58
CA PRO A 51 2.20 0.19 -5.35
C PRO A 51 1.93 -0.68 -4.14
N SER A 52 2.96 -0.89 -3.34
CA SER A 52 2.88 -1.73 -2.15
C SER A 52 3.93 -1.30 -1.13
N ALA A 53 3.62 -1.43 0.14
CA ALA A 53 4.56 -1.19 1.22
C ALA A 53 4.23 -2.06 2.43
N ARG A 54 5.25 -2.34 3.22
CA ARG A 54 5.12 -3.00 4.51
C ARG A 54 6.06 -2.36 5.52
N ILE A 55 5.51 -2.04 6.67
CA ILE A 55 6.26 -1.55 7.83
C ILE A 55 6.04 -2.47 9.02
N ALA A 56 7.06 -2.63 9.83
CA ALA A 56 7.02 -3.46 11.04
C ALA A 56 7.89 -2.85 12.14
N THR A 57 7.53 -3.12 13.40
CA THR A 57 8.38 -2.82 14.54
C THR A 57 8.08 -3.77 15.69
N ALA A 58 9.12 -4.15 16.43
CA ALA A 58 9.02 -4.89 17.68
C ALA A 58 9.16 -3.96 18.90
N ALA A 59 9.32 -2.64 18.69
CA ALA A 59 9.43 -1.68 19.79
C ALA A 59 8.18 -1.67 20.64
N GLY A 60 8.31 -1.89 21.94
CA GLY A 60 7.21 -1.90 22.89
C GLY A 60 6.50 -0.54 22.93
N GLN A 61 5.17 -0.57 23.07
CA GLN A 61 4.35 0.63 23.26
C GLN A 61 3.34 0.38 24.38
N SER A 62 3.28 1.28 25.34
CA SER A 62 2.25 1.24 26.39
C SER A 62 0.91 1.73 25.84
N ILE A 63 -0.14 0.94 26.08
CA ILE A 63 -1.52 1.26 25.72
C ILE A 63 -2.31 1.48 27.02
N PRO A 64 -2.70 2.71 27.35
CA PRO A 64 -3.49 3.01 28.54
C PRO A 64 -4.85 2.31 28.53
N ALA A 65 -5.40 2.11 29.72
CA ALA A 65 -6.75 1.55 29.88
C ALA A 65 -7.81 2.52 29.35
N SER A 66 -8.85 1.99 28.73
CA SER A 66 -10.05 2.73 28.30
C SER A 66 -9.79 3.95 27.41
N THR A 67 -8.64 3.98 26.73
CA THR A 67 -8.21 5.08 25.86
C THR A 67 -7.88 4.55 24.48
N THR A 68 -8.36 5.22 23.44
CA THR A 68 -7.90 4.97 22.06
C THR A 68 -6.51 5.56 21.87
N THR A 69 -5.55 4.72 21.53
CA THR A 69 -4.14 5.07 21.42
C THR A 69 -3.66 4.88 20.00
N ALA A 70 -3.06 5.90 19.41
CA ALA A 70 -2.41 5.79 18.11
C ALA A 70 -1.17 4.90 18.20
N ILE A 71 -1.00 4.02 17.22
CA ILE A 71 0.17 3.15 17.14
C ILE A 71 1.37 3.97 16.67
N THR A 72 2.50 3.80 17.35
CA THR A 72 3.78 4.41 16.97
C THR A 72 4.64 3.42 16.18
N TRP A 73 5.25 3.92 15.12
CA TRP A 73 6.17 3.18 14.26
C TRP A 73 7.64 3.58 14.47
N VAL A 74 7.91 4.44 15.45
CA VAL A 74 9.28 4.85 15.80
C VAL A 74 10.14 3.62 16.07
N GLY A 75 11.34 3.60 15.50
CA GLY A 75 12.24 2.43 15.57
C GLY A 75 11.82 1.24 14.71
N GLY A 76 10.83 1.44 13.86
CA GLY A 76 10.39 0.42 12.91
C GLY A 76 11.26 0.33 11.67
N THR A 77 11.02 -0.72 10.89
CA THR A 77 11.67 -0.98 9.60
C THR A 77 10.65 -0.92 8.48
N THR A 78 11.12 -0.58 7.30
CA THR A 78 10.39 -0.75 6.05
C THR A 78 10.96 -2.00 5.39
N ASP A 79 10.15 -3.05 5.28
CA ASP A 79 10.58 -4.28 4.61
C ASP A 79 10.66 -4.08 3.10
N TYR A 80 9.68 -3.39 2.55
CA TYR A 80 9.65 -2.91 1.17
C TYR A 80 8.71 -1.71 1.04
N ALA A 81 8.96 -0.84 0.07
CA ALA A 81 8.08 0.26 -0.31
C ALA A 81 8.24 0.59 -1.80
N TYR A 82 7.13 0.59 -2.52
CA TYR A 82 7.04 1.01 -3.92
C TYR A 82 5.74 1.78 -4.13
N GLY A 83 5.82 3.05 -4.50
CA GLY A 83 4.64 3.89 -4.77
C GLY A 83 3.72 4.15 -3.55
N ILE A 84 4.16 3.78 -2.35
CA ILE A 84 3.53 4.08 -1.06
C ILE A 84 4.64 4.55 -0.13
N THR A 85 4.44 5.66 0.57
CA THR A 85 5.46 6.22 1.46
C THR A 85 5.24 5.77 2.90
N PRO A 86 6.22 5.06 3.51
CA PRO A 86 6.19 4.76 4.94
C PRO A 86 6.36 6.03 5.78
N ASN A 87 5.59 6.13 6.86
CA ASN A 87 5.68 7.21 7.84
C ASN A 87 5.93 6.59 9.23
N LEU A 88 7.22 6.48 9.59
CA LEU A 88 7.69 5.78 10.80
C LEU A 88 7.74 6.70 12.03
N VAL A 89 6.69 7.47 12.26
CA VAL A 89 6.55 8.38 13.43
C VAL A 89 5.42 7.93 14.35
N ALA A 90 5.25 8.60 15.46
CA ALA A 90 4.09 8.42 16.34
C ALA A 90 2.79 8.80 15.60
N GLY A 91 1.82 7.88 15.58
CA GLY A 91 0.57 8.05 14.83
C GLY A 91 0.72 8.00 13.30
N GLY A 92 1.92 7.70 12.81
CA GLY A 92 2.19 7.51 11.38
C GLY A 92 1.62 6.21 10.83
N GLY A 93 2.12 5.78 9.69
CA GLY A 93 1.66 4.57 9.02
C GLY A 93 2.10 4.49 7.57
N LEU A 94 1.16 4.35 6.63
CA LEU A 94 1.42 4.30 5.20
C LEU A 94 0.71 5.43 4.48
N THR A 95 1.44 6.22 3.73
CA THR A 95 0.89 7.34 2.95
C THR A 95 0.65 6.90 1.51
N LEU A 96 -0.62 6.93 1.10
CA LEU A 96 -1.09 6.61 -0.24
C LEU A 96 -1.15 7.90 -1.07
N THR A 97 -0.42 7.94 -2.17
CA THR A 97 -0.33 9.13 -3.04
C THR A 97 -1.06 8.97 -4.38
N GLN A 98 -1.38 7.74 -4.76
CA GLN A 98 -2.01 7.44 -6.04
C GLN A 98 -3.48 7.06 -5.87
N ALA A 99 -4.32 7.48 -6.82
CA ALA A 99 -5.71 7.03 -6.87
C ALA A 99 -5.81 5.52 -7.06
N GLY A 100 -6.80 4.89 -6.44
CA GLY A 100 -7.06 3.46 -6.62
C GLY A 100 -7.63 2.78 -5.38
N ILE A 101 -7.89 1.49 -5.53
CA ILE A 101 -8.34 0.61 -4.45
C ILE A 101 -7.12 -0.09 -3.85
N TYR A 102 -7.01 -0.03 -2.54
CA TYR A 102 -5.94 -0.66 -1.78
C TYR A 102 -6.49 -1.73 -0.84
N LEU A 103 -5.84 -2.88 -0.82
CA LEU A 103 -5.96 -3.83 0.29
C LEU A 103 -4.96 -3.42 1.36
N ILE A 104 -5.47 -3.17 2.56
CA ILE A 104 -4.66 -2.80 3.71
C ILE A 104 -4.85 -3.88 4.76
N SER A 105 -3.74 -4.33 5.34
CA SER A 105 -3.74 -5.33 6.40
C SER A 105 -2.82 -4.89 7.52
N ALA A 106 -3.25 -5.12 8.74
CA ALA A 106 -2.47 -4.82 9.93
C ALA A 106 -2.58 -5.92 10.98
N TYR A 107 -1.55 -6.01 11.78
CA TYR A 107 -1.43 -7.02 12.81
C TYR A 107 -0.65 -6.46 13.99
N VAL A 108 -1.13 -6.74 15.20
CA VAL A 108 -0.49 -6.33 16.46
C VAL A 108 -0.53 -7.46 17.50
N THR A 109 0.47 -7.47 18.39
CA THR A 109 0.45 -8.33 19.58
C THR A 109 0.33 -7.49 20.85
N LEU A 110 -0.52 -7.89 21.77
CA LEU A 110 -0.52 -7.35 23.13
C LEU A 110 -0.09 -8.43 24.11
N THR A 111 0.83 -8.06 25.00
CA THR A 111 1.30 -8.97 26.06
C THR A 111 0.18 -9.30 27.03
N ALA A 112 0.19 -10.54 27.49
CA ALA A 112 -0.75 -11.04 28.47
C ALA A 112 -0.79 -10.17 29.73
N PRO A 113 -1.98 -9.93 30.30
CA PRO A 113 -2.12 -9.14 31.51
C PRO A 113 -1.52 -9.80 32.76
N GLY A 114 -1.35 -11.12 32.78
CA GLY A 114 -0.90 -11.87 33.94
C GLY A 114 -1.89 -11.90 35.14
N SER A 115 -3.04 -11.22 34.99
CA SER A 115 -3.99 -10.99 36.11
C SER A 115 -5.16 -11.97 36.16
N GLY A 116 -5.22 -12.95 35.23
CA GLY A 116 -6.35 -13.89 35.15
C GLY A 116 -7.66 -13.28 34.63
N LEU A 117 -7.71 -11.99 34.37
CA LEU A 117 -8.91 -11.28 33.89
C LEU A 117 -8.92 -11.13 32.38
N THR A 118 -10.04 -11.44 31.77
CA THR A 118 -10.29 -11.13 30.35
C THR A 118 -10.66 -9.68 30.19
N PHE A 119 -10.23 -9.05 29.09
CA PHE A 119 -10.57 -7.68 28.72
C PHE A 119 -10.87 -7.55 27.24
N GLY A 120 -11.65 -6.54 26.88
CA GLY A 120 -11.95 -6.24 25.48
C GLY A 120 -10.82 -5.45 24.82
N MET A 121 -10.56 -5.77 23.57
CA MET A 121 -9.62 -5.03 22.73
C MET A 121 -10.24 -4.73 21.38
N SER A 122 -9.87 -3.59 20.82
CA SER A 122 -10.25 -3.23 19.46
C SER A 122 -9.06 -2.63 18.72
N LEU A 123 -8.87 -3.05 17.49
CA LEU A 123 -7.89 -2.51 16.57
C LEU A 123 -8.65 -1.84 15.43
N TYR A 124 -8.31 -0.60 15.13
CA TYR A 124 -8.95 0.21 14.10
C TYR A 124 -7.92 0.58 13.04
N LEU A 125 -8.32 0.41 11.81
CA LEU A 125 -7.60 0.88 10.64
C LEU A 125 -8.27 2.17 10.16
N ASN A 126 -7.52 3.27 10.12
CA ASN A 126 -8.03 4.61 9.88
C ASN A 126 -7.39 5.23 8.63
N SER A 127 -8.12 6.12 7.99
CA SER A 127 -7.64 7.00 6.92
C SER A 127 -7.69 8.45 7.39
N SER A 128 -6.73 9.26 6.97
CA SER A 128 -6.72 10.70 7.27
C SER A 128 -7.81 11.49 6.54
N LYS A 129 -8.38 10.93 5.48
CA LYS A 129 -9.43 11.57 4.66
C LYS A 129 -10.84 11.31 5.13
N THR A 130 -11.04 10.31 5.97
CA THR A 130 -12.38 9.93 6.43
C THR A 130 -12.47 9.99 7.94
N ALA A 131 -13.60 10.49 8.44
CA ALA A 131 -13.88 10.50 9.88
C ALA A 131 -14.34 9.12 10.35
N ILE A 132 -13.68 8.60 11.29
CA ILE A 132 -13.86 7.51 12.25
C ILE A 132 -14.92 6.42 12.00
N PRO A 133 -14.59 5.18 12.28
CA PRO A 133 -13.45 4.36 11.92
C PRO A 133 -13.57 4.01 10.45
N SER A 134 -12.62 4.44 9.68
CA SER A 134 -12.84 4.67 8.27
C SER A 134 -12.64 3.48 7.35
N VAL A 135 -11.79 2.53 7.70
CA VAL A 135 -11.45 1.44 6.79
C VAL A 135 -11.89 0.09 7.32
N SER A 136 -11.52 -0.25 8.54
CA SER A 136 -11.89 -1.53 9.15
C SER A 136 -11.65 -1.55 10.66
N ARG A 137 -12.35 -2.46 11.33
CA ARG A 137 -12.23 -2.68 12.78
C ARG A 137 -12.30 -4.16 13.10
N VAL A 138 -11.49 -4.59 14.05
CA VAL A 138 -11.63 -5.88 14.74
C VAL A 138 -11.75 -5.66 16.23
N SER A 139 -12.56 -6.47 16.89
CA SER A 139 -12.69 -6.48 18.35
C SER A 139 -12.63 -7.92 18.85
N VAL A 140 -11.83 -8.14 19.88
CA VAL A 140 -11.68 -9.47 20.48
C VAL A 140 -11.71 -9.36 22.02
N ARG A 141 -11.97 -10.48 22.67
CA ARG A 141 -11.72 -10.63 24.09
C ARG A 141 -10.33 -11.22 24.29
N ALA A 142 -9.46 -10.49 24.99
CA ALA A 142 -8.08 -10.90 25.22
C ALA A 142 -8.00 -12.06 26.21
N HIS A 143 -7.04 -12.96 26.00
CA HIS A 143 -6.77 -14.07 26.91
C HIS A 143 -6.05 -13.56 28.17
N PRO A 144 -6.40 -14.07 29.36
CA PRO A 144 -5.84 -13.54 30.61
C PRO A 144 -4.35 -13.85 30.85
N THR A 145 -3.85 -14.95 30.28
CA THR A 145 -2.49 -15.46 30.53
C THR A 145 -1.66 -15.68 29.27
N GLN A 146 -2.22 -15.39 28.09
CA GLN A 146 -1.52 -15.54 26.82
C GLN A 146 -1.53 -14.22 26.06
N ASP A 147 -0.49 -13.98 25.29
CA ASP A 147 -0.44 -12.83 24.37
C ASP A 147 -1.62 -12.88 23.40
N THR A 148 -2.21 -11.74 23.18
CA THR A 148 -3.35 -11.62 22.27
C THR A 148 -2.91 -11.01 20.97
N TRP A 149 -3.32 -11.63 19.90
CA TRP A 149 -3.00 -11.26 18.53
C TRP A 149 -4.24 -10.71 17.84
N LEU A 150 -4.13 -9.51 17.29
CA LEU A 150 -5.21 -8.92 16.51
C LEU A 150 -4.72 -8.68 15.10
N SER A 151 -5.56 -9.04 14.14
CA SER A 151 -5.36 -8.64 12.75
C SER A 151 -6.61 -7.96 12.23
N VAL A 152 -6.42 -6.94 11.42
CA VAL A 152 -7.48 -6.23 10.72
C VAL A 152 -7.09 -6.07 9.27
N SER A 153 -8.05 -6.22 8.38
CA SER A 153 -7.85 -5.92 6.96
C SER A 153 -9.08 -5.21 6.40
N GLY A 154 -8.88 -4.43 5.37
CA GLY A 154 -9.95 -3.71 4.70
C GLY A 154 -9.55 -3.22 3.32
N LEU A 155 -10.56 -2.98 2.49
CA LEU A 155 -10.41 -2.28 1.24
C LEU A 155 -10.58 -0.79 1.47
N HIS A 156 -9.70 0.00 0.91
CA HIS A 156 -9.74 1.45 0.99
C HIS A 156 -9.59 2.07 -0.40
N TYR A 157 -10.45 3.02 -0.70
CA TYR A 157 -10.36 3.82 -1.91
C TYR A 157 -9.67 5.16 -1.63
N ASN A 158 -8.55 5.40 -2.31
CA ASN A 158 -7.92 6.71 -2.36
C ASN A 158 -8.26 7.39 -3.70
N ASP A 159 -8.83 8.59 -3.64
CA ASP A 159 -9.22 9.39 -4.82
C ASP A 159 -8.02 10.03 -5.55
N GLY A 160 -6.83 9.97 -4.96
CA GLY A 160 -5.61 10.57 -5.50
C GLY A 160 -5.51 12.09 -5.31
N VAL A 161 -6.49 12.73 -4.67
CA VAL A 161 -6.45 14.16 -4.35
C VAL A 161 -5.72 14.35 -3.03
N GLY A 162 -4.46 14.74 -3.11
CA GLY A 162 -3.59 14.85 -1.92
C GLY A 162 -3.21 13.48 -1.32
N ASN A 163 -2.48 13.53 -0.24
CA ASN A 163 -2.01 12.34 0.45
C ASN A 163 -3.06 11.80 1.41
N ASP A 164 -3.22 10.48 1.44
CA ASP A 164 -4.03 9.80 2.45
C ASP A 164 -3.13 8.97 3.37
N ASN A 165 -3.08 9.32 4.64
CA ASN A 165 -2.29 8.58 5.62
C ASN A 165 -3.14 7.50 6.29
N ILE A 166 -2.77 6.26 6.07
CA ILE A 166 -3.38 5.11 6.73
C ILE A 166 -2.64 4.83 8.02
N SER A 167 -3.35 4.86 9.12
CA SER A 167 -2.83 4.70 10.48
C SER A 167 -3.60 3.64 11.26
N LEU A 168 -3.03 3.20 12.37
CA LEU A 168 -3.66 2.27 13.30
C LEU A 168 -3.90 2.94 14.64
N THR A 169 -5.04 2.65 15.24
CA THR A 169 -5.31 2.92 16.64
C THR A 169 -5.78 1.66 17.35
N VAL A 170 -5.47 1.56 18.62
CA VAL A 170 -5.89 0.46 19.48
C VAL A 170 -6.61 1.00 20.72
N TRP A 171 -7.63 0.28 21.15
CA TRP A 171 -8.35 0.52 22.39
C TRP A 171 -8.38 -0.76 23.21
N GLN A 172 -8.30 -0.63 24.53
CA GLN A 172 -8.45 -1.76 25.46
C GLN A 172 -9.12 -1.28 26.76
N ASN A 173 -9.83 -2.18 27.46
CA ASN A 173 -10.55 -1.87 28.72
C ASN A 173 -10.06 -2.69 29.92
N SER A 174 -8.81 -3.14 29.91
CA SER A 174 -8.24 -3.78 31.10
C SER A 174 -8.13 -2.78 32.27
N ALA A 175 -7.91 -3.28 33.49
CA ALA A 175 -7.75 -2.45 34.67
C ALA A 175 -6.48 -1.59 34.71
N GLY A 176 -5.56 -1.78 33.77
CA GLY A 176 -4.30 -1.02 33.68
C GLY A 176 -3.72 -0.95 32.28
N ALA A 177 -2.62 -0.22 32.13
CA ALA A 177 -1.91 -0.15 30.88
C ALA A 177 -1.39 -1.53 30.42
N ARG A 178 -1.33 -1.74 29.09
CA ARG A 178 -0.82 -2.96 28.47
C ARG A 178 0.32 -2.63 27.52
N THR A 179 1.27 -3.53 27.38
CA THR A 179 2.35 -3.38 26.43
C THR A 179 1.94 -4.02 25.11
N MET A 180 1.99 -3.25 24.04
CA MET A 180 1.95 -3.76 22.68
C MET A 180 3.37 -4.13 22.27
N GLY A 181 3.56 -5.34 21.80
CA GLY A 181 4.83 -5.84 21.28
C GLY A 181 4.96 -5.61 19.79
N PHE A 182 5.09 -6.70 19.02
CA PHE A 182 5.21 -6.65 17.56
C PHE A 182 3.97 -6.05 16.92
N LYS A 183 4.20 -5.21 15.92
CA LYS A 183 3.16 -4.61 15.07
C LYS A 183 3.65 -4.48 13.64
N GLN A 184 2.73 -4.69 12.72
CA GLN A 184 2.99 -4.66 11.28
C GLN A 184 1.80 -4.07 10.56
N MET A 185 2.06 -3.34 9.48
CA MET A 185 1.04 -2.89 8.55
C MET A 185 1.57 -3.01 7.12
N SER A 186 0.70 -3.40 6.21
CA SER A 186 0.97 -3.45 4.78
C SER A 186 -0.18 -2.87 3.98
N ALA A 187 0.14 -2.32 2.82
CA ALA A 187 -0.84 -1.88 1.84
C ALA A 187 -0.39 -2.32 0.45
N THR A 188 -1.34 -2.73 -0.38
CA THR A 188 -1.11 -3.10 -1.78
C THR A 188 -2.23 -2.55 -2.64
N LYS A 189 -1.89 -1.84 -3.70
CA LYS A 189 -2.85 -1.33 -4.68
C LYS A 189 -3.39 -2.48 -5.53
N LEU A 190 -4.70 -2.66 -5.56
CA LEU A 190 -5.37 -3.71 -6.33
C LEU A 190 -5.76 -3.24 -7.73
N SER A 191 -6.24 -2.00 -7.85
CA SER A 191 -6.74 -1.44 -9.10
C SER A 191 -6.46 0.06 -9.21
N THR A 192 -6.30 0.54 -10.43
CA THR A 192 -6.17 1.98 -10.74
C THR A 192 -7.52 2.65 -11.00
N THR A 193 -8.54 1.87 -11.32
CA THR A 193 -9.88 2.35 -11.64
C THR A 193 -10.92 1.73 -10.71
N VAL A 194 -11.72 2.57 -10.09
CA VAL A 194 -13.09 2.20 -9.76
C VAL A 194 -13.77 2.11 -11.13
N GLY A 195 -14.26 0.92 -11.50
CA GLY A 195 -14.89 0.71 -12.79
C GLY A 195 -15.92 1.82 -13.07
N GLY A 196 -15.54 2.74 -13.92
CA GLY A 196 -16.44 3.68 -14.54
C GLY A 196 -16.88 3.04 -15.85
N SER A 197 -18.14 2.71 -15.92
CA SER A 197 -18.88 2.37 -17.13
C SER A 197 -18.71 3.43 -18.21
#